data_5272cf6830f693d0205923ec270c38a8
#
_entry.id   5272cf6830f693d0205923ec270c38a8
#
_cell.length_a   1.000
_cell.length_b   1.000
_cell.length_c   1.000
_cell.angle_alpha   90.00
_cell.angle_beta   90.00
_cell.angle_gamma   90.00
#
_symmetry.space_group_name_H-M   'P 1'
#
loop_
_entity.id
_entity.type
_entity.pdbx_description
1 polymer ?
#
loop_
_entity_poly.entity_id
_entity_poly.type
_entity_poly.pdbx_seq_one_letter_code
_entity_poly.pdbx_strand_id
1 'polypeptide(L)'
;MSLHAPQYDTASLPYKVAVLCYLWDADGRILMLHRKKVPNIDMYSPVGGKVEISRGESPHECAAREVEEETGLRLRVEDMRLFGMVSERAYQGEMHWLIFLFECTRHVRPDEIAHSEFDEGRLEWIPEADVEKLPIPITDREIMWRQVQKHRGGFFSVDIDCSTTPMTHVVRESRGR
;
A
#
# COMPACT_ATOMS: atom_id res chain seq x y z
N MET A 1 22.55 -9.17 -24.94
CA MET A 1 21.96 -7.92 -24.43
C MET A 1 20.93 -8.29 -23.38
N SER A 2 21.05 -7.78 -22.17
CA SER A 2 20.05 -8.03 -21.10
C SER A 2 18.73 -7.40 -21.53
N LEU A 3 17.65 -8.22 -21.60
CA LEU A 3 16.29 -7.78 -21.93
C LEU A 3 15.70 -6.81 -20.89
N HIS A 4 16.44 -6.55 -19.81
CA HIS A 4 16.00 -5.79 -18.63
C HIS A 4 16.94 -4.63 -18.27
N ALA A 5 17.60 -4.03 -19.26
CA ALA A 5 18.40 -2.84 -19.01
C ALA A 5 17.50 -1.66 -18.61
N PRO A 6 17.88 -0.86 -17.60
CA PRO A 6 17.14 0.35 -17.25
C PRO A 6 16.99 1.29 -18.44
N GLN A 7 15.79 1.88 -18.59
CA GLN A 7 15.50 2.81 -19.69
C GLN A 7 16.06 4.22 -19.41
N TYR A 8 16.47 4.51 -18.17
CA TYR A 8 17.01 5.80 -17.72
C TYR A 8 17.88 5.60 -16.47
N ASP A 9 18.69 6.63 -16.15
CA ASP A 9 19.49 6.62 -14.92
C ASP A 9 18.59 6.73 -13.70
N THR A 10 18.67 5.73 -12.83
CA THR A 10 17.89 5.65 -11.59
C THR A 10 18.68 6.09 -10.36
N ALA A 11 19.99 6.37 -10.48
CA ALA A 11 20.87 6.60 -9.34
C ALA A 11 20.56 7.89 -8.57
N SER A 12 19.96 8.88 -9.24
CA SER A 12 19.64 10.19 -8.66
C SER A 12 18.18 10.30 -8.16
N LEU A 13 17.38 9.26 -8.34
CA LEU A 13 15.96 9.31 -7.93
C LEU A 13 15.82 9.34 -6.41
N PRO A 14 14.88 10.16 -5.87
CA PRO A 14 14.65 10.20 -4.44
C PRO A 14 14.07 8.88 -3.93
N TYR A 15 14.41 8.53 -2.69
CA TYR A 15 13.87 7.37 -1.99
C TYR A 15 12.82 7.83 -0.96
N LYS A 16 11.64 7.26 -1.02
CA LYS A 16 10.52 7.56 -0.11
C LYS A 16 10.10 6.32 0.67
N VAL A 17 9.70 6.54 1.91
CA VAL A 17 9.18 5.49 2.78
C VAL A 17 7.71 5.76 3.06
N ALA A 18 6.88 4.74 2.92
CA ALA A 18 5.44 4.86 3.11
C ALA A 18 4.84 3.60 3.77
N VAL A 19 3.61 3.72 4.20
CA VAL A 19 2.79 2.62 4.68
C VAL A 19 1.52 2.49 3.84
N LEU A 20 1.01 1.28 3.69
CA LEU A 20 -0.33 0.98 3.21
C LEU A 20 -1.03 0.10 4.24
N CYS A 21 -2.25 0.48 4.61
CA CYS A 21 -3.02 -0.13 5.69
C CYS A 21 -4.27 -0.81 5.14
N TYR A 22 -4.34 -2.11 5.30
CA TYR A 22 -5.43 -2.95 4.82
C TYR A 22 -6.42 -3.19 5.94
N LEU A 23 -7.57 -2.51 5.86
CA LEU A 23 -8.66 -2.61 6.81
C LEU A 23 -9.79 -3.43 6.20
N TRP A 24 -10.09 -4.57 6.82
CA TRP A 24 -11.13 -5.50 6.35
C TRP A 24 -12.34 -5.45 7.27
N ASP A 25 -13.52 -5.53 6.69
CA ASP A 25 -14.74 -5.76 7.46
C ASP A 25 -15.10 -7.25 7.58
N ALA A 26 -16.17 -7.54 8.30
CA ALA A 26 -16.63 -8.92 8.50
C ALA A 26 -17.24 -9.57 7.24
N ASP A 27 -17.64 -8.75 6.24
CA ASP A 27 -18.21 -9.20 4.98
C ASP A 27 -17.14 -9.45 3.89
N GLY A 28 -15.84 -9.32 4.24
CA GLY A 28 -14.73 -9.52 3.31
C GLY A 28 -14.54 -8.34 2.34
N ARG A 29 -14.99 -7.14 2.74
CA ARG A 29 -14.71 -5.91 1.99
C ARG A 29 -13.48 -5.23 2.58
N ILE A 30 -12.73 -4.56 1.71
CA ILE A 30 -11.57 -3.74 2.10
C ILE A 30 -11.92 -2.26 1.97
N LEU A 31 -11.44 -1.44 2.91
CA LEU A 31 -11.56 0.00 2.83
C LEU A 31 -10.50 0.56 1.87
N MET A 32 -10.96 1.21 0.81
CA MET A 32 -10.10 1.79 -0.22
C MET A 32 -10.36 3.30 -0.34
N LEU A 33 -9.30 4.05 -0.58
CA LEU A 33 -9.34 5.48 -0.89
C LEU A 33 -9.38 5.68 -2.40
N HIS A 34 -10.47 6.26 -2.92
CA HIS A 34 -10.52 6.80 -4.28
C HIS A 34 -9.86 8.18 -4.28
N ARG A 35 -8.67 8.27 -4.83
CA ARG A 35 -7.77 9.42 -4.71
C ARG A 35 -8.20 10.61 -5.58
N LYS A 36 -8.13 11.81 -5.01
CA LYS A 36 -8.32 13.10 -5.70
C LYS A 36 -7.02 13.86 -5.92
N LYS A 37 -5.91 13.40 -5.34
CA LYS A 37 -4.60 14.07 -5.40
C LYS A 37 -3.52 13.15 -5.97
N VAL A 38 -2.47 13.76 -6.51
CA VAL A 38 -1.24 13.08 -6.93
C VAL A 38 -0.49 12.49 -5.73
N PRO A 39 0.25 11.38 -5.91
CA PRO A 39 0.28 10.54 -7.10
C PRO A 39 -1.00 9.70 -7.25
N ASN A 40 -1.18 9.11 -8.44
CA ASN A 40 -2.27 8.17 -8.70
C ASN A 40 -3.69 8.79 -8.55
N ILE A 41 -3.88 10.00 -9.08
CA ILE A 41 -5.20 10.66 -9.14
C ILE A 41 -6.21 9.75 -9.86
N ASP A 42 -7.46 9.75 -9.39
CA ASP A 42 -8.56 8.88 -9.87
C ASP A 42 -8.30 7.36 -9.75
N MET A 43 -7.26 6.96 -9.03
CA MET A 43 -7.00 5.56 -8.69
C MET A 43 -7.42 5.23 -7.26
N TYR A 44 -7.61 3.95 -7.01
CA TYR A 44 -7.86 3.41 -5.67
C TYR A 44 -6.56 2.93 -5.03
N SER A 45 -6.42 3.18 -3.75
CA SER A 45 -5.34 2.64 -2.91
C SER A 45 -5.87 2.27 -1.53
N PRO A 46 -5.22 1.39 -0.78
CA PRO A 46 -5.47 1.28 0.65
C PRO A 46 -5.21 2.63 1.35
N VAL A 47 -5.76 2.79 2.54
CA VAL A 47 -5.43 3.88 3.46
C VAL A 47 -3.93 3.89 3.74
N GLY A 48 -3.30 5.07 3.83
CA GLY A 48 -1.87 5.13 4.14
C GLY A 48 -1.18 6.36 3.58
N GLY A 49 0.07 6.54 3.96
CA GLY A 49 0.84 7.71 3.58
C GLY A 49 2.33 7.57 3.86
N LYS A 50 3.03 8.70 3.88
CA LYS A 50 4.48 8.73 4.04
C LYS A 50 4.87 8.76 5.52
N VAL A 51 5.94 8.03 5.84
CA VAL A 51 6.57 8.10 7.15
C VAL A 51 7.16 9.51 7.37
N GLU A 52 6.90 10.11 8.52
CA GLU A 52 7.47 11.38 8.93
C GLU A 52 8.93 11.23 9.41
N ILE A 53 9.84 11.11 8.44
CA ILE A 53 11.27 10.80 8.68
C ILE A 53 11.92 11.82 9.61
N SER A 54 11.59 13.12 9.48
CA SER A 54 12.15 14.19 10.29
C SER A 54 11.81 14.07 11.78
N ARG A 55 10.76 13.33 12.13
CA ARG A 55 10.33 13.07 13.51
C ARG A 55 10.82 11.72 14.05
N GLY A 56 11.47 10.92 13.19
CA GLY A 56 11.87 9.57 13.57
C GLY A 56 10.70 8.62 13.76
N GLU A 57 9.59 8.90 13.09
CA GLU A 57 8.37 8.07 13.14
C GLU A 57 8.66 6.65 12.66
N SER A 58 8.22 5.66 13.40
CA SER A 58 8.30 4.26 12.97
C SER A 58 7.19 3.93 11.97
N PRO A 59 7.36 2.91 11.10
CA PRO A 59 6.29 2.49 10.20
C PRO A 59 4.98 2.09 10.91
N HIS A 60 5.05 1.53 12.13
CA HIS A 60 3.87 1.19 12.92
C HIS A 60 3.13 2.42 13.44
N GLU A 61 3.85 3.43 13.94
CA GLU A 61 3.25 4.71 14.36
C GLU A 61 2.62 5.41 13.16
N CYS A 62 3.32 5.43 12.02
CA CYS A 62 2.79 5.97 10.77
C CYS A 62 1.49 5.28 10.37
N ALA A 63 1.43 3.95 10.40
CA ALA A 63 0.22 3.21 10.05
C ALA A 63 -0.97 3.58 10.95
N ALA A 64 -0.77 3.67 12.26
CA ALA A 64 -1.83 4.07 13.19
C ALA A 64 -2.28 5.53 12.96
N ARG A 65 -1.33 6.45 12.75
CA ARG A 65 -1.60 7.87 12.46
C ARG A 65 -2.37 8.05 11.16
N GLU A 66 -1.93 7.45 10.06
CA GLU A 66 -2.59 7.57 8.76
C GLU A 66 -4.02 7.02 8.80
N VAL A 67 -4.23 5.88 9.48
CA VAL A 67 -5.59 5.34 9.67
C VAL A 67 -6.45 6.35 10.44
N GLU A 68 -5.96 6.95 11.52
CA GLU A 68 -6.74 7.95 12.29
C GLU A 68 -7.00 9.21 11.45
N GLU A 69 -6.00 9.74 10.74
CA GLU A 69 -6.13 10.95 9.92
C GLU A 69 -7.12 10.78 8.76
N GLU A 70 -7.06 9.66 8.05
CA GLU A 70 -7.89 9.43 6.86
C GLU A 70 -9.30 8.90 7.20
N THR A 71 -9.47 8.17 8.32
CA THR A 71 -10.73 7.48 8.61
C THR A 71 -11.42 7.95 9.90
N GLY A 72 -10.69 8.64 10.78
CA GLY A 72 -11.14 8.96 12.14
C GLY A 72 -11.11 7.76 13.10
N LEU A 73 -10.72 6.57 12.64
CA LEU A 73 -10.63 5.37 13.48
C LEU A 73 -9.31 5.37 14.26
N ARG A 74 -9.40 5.34 15.58
CA ARG A 74 -8.23 5.21 16.45
C ARG A 74 -7.88 3.75 16.66
N LEU A 75 -6.74 3.36 16.14
CA LEU A 75 -6.12 2.06 16.39
C LEU A 75 -4.86 2.22 17.23
N ARG A 76 -4.62 1.26 18.11
CA ARG A 76 -3.32 1.16 18.78
C ARG A 76 -2.29 0.59 17.80
N VAL A 77 -1.02 0.87 18.05
CA VAL A 77 0.09 0.32 17.23
C VAL A 77 0.05 -1.21 17.19
N GLU A 78 -0.34 -1.86 18.29
CA GLU A 78 -0.47 -3.31 18.41
C GLU A 78 -1.63 -3.92 17.59
N ASP A 79 -2.60 -3.08 17.19
CA ASP A 79 -3.70 -3.51 16.34
C ASP A 79 -3.31 -3.55 14.85
N MET A 80 -2.11 -3.05 14.52
CA MET A 80 -1.55 -3.03 13.18
C MET A 80 -0.43 -4.05 13.04
N ARG A 81 -0.65 -5.09 12.23
CA ARG A 81 0.35 -6.13 11.97
C ARG A 81 1.05 -5.88 10.65
N LEU A 82 2.37 -5.83 10.68
CA LEU A 82 3.17 -5.82 9.46
C LEU A 82 3.07 -7.20 8.78
N PHE A 83 2.57 -7.25 7.55
CA PHE A 83 2.43 -8.48 6.79
C PHE A 83 3.09 -8.44 5.41
N GLY A 84 3.66 -7.28 5.02
CA GLY A 84 4.38 -7.17 3.77
C GLY A 84 5.37 -6.02 3.73
N MET A 85 6.40 -6.18 2.90
CA MET A 85 7.35 -5.13 2.52
C MET A 85 7.53 -5.13 1.01
N VAL A 86 7.46 -3.96 0.40
CA VAL A 86 7.64 -3.77 -1.04
C VAL A 86 8.72 -2.73 -1.28
N SER A 87 9.71 -3.08 -2.08
CA SER A 87 10.70 -2.15 -2.60
C SER A 87 10.38 -1.89 -4.08
N GLU A 88 10.01 -0.67 -4.44
CA GLU A 88 9.78 -0.27 -5.83
C GLU A 88 10.93 0.60 -6.32
N ARG A 89 11.64 0.10 -7.30
CA ARG A 89 12.70 0.84 -7.97
C ARG A 89 12.13 1.65 -9.12
N ALA A 90 12.41 2.96 -9.14
CA ALA A 90 12.09 3.87 -10.24
C ALA A 90 10.59 3.88 -10.64
N TYR A 91 9.70 3.91 -9.64
CA TYR A 91 8.26 4.03 -9.86
C TYR A 91 7.95 5.29 -10.68
N GLN A 92 7.23 5.11 -11.79
CA GLN A 92 6.91 6.15 -12.79
C GLN A 92 8.12 6.94 -13.32
N GLY A 93 9.35 6.42 -13.15
CA GLY A 93 10.55 7.14 -13.50
C GLY A 93 10.95 8.30 -12.59
N GLU A 94 10.26 8.48 -11.47
CA GLU A 94 10.38 9.66 -10.62
C GLU A 94 11.02 9.39 -9.26
N MET A 95 10.84 8.17 -8.71
CA MET A 95 11.28 7.89 -7.35
C MET A 95 11.41 6.39 -7.06
N HIS A 96 12.08 6.10 -5.94
CA HIS A 96 12.05 4.78 -5.31
C HIS A 96 11.11 4.79 -4.12
N TRP A 97 10.47 3.66 -3.85
CA TRP A 97 9.65 3.47 -2.67
C TRP A 97 10.12 2.29 -1.83
N LEU A 98 10.09 2.46 -0.52
CA LEU A 98 10.02 1.39 0.45
C LEU A 98 8.66 1.47 1.13
N ILE A 99 7.82 0.47 0.93
CA ILE A 99 6.44 0.46 1.40
C ILE A 99 6.27 -0.68 2.40
N PHE A 100 5.79 -0.34 3.59
CA PHE A 100 5.41 -1.29 4.62
C PHE A 100 3.89 -1.52 4.55
N LEU A 101 3.47 -2.78 4.43
CA LEU A 101 2.06 -3.14 4.34
C LEU A 101 1.58 -3.66 5.69
N PHE A 102 0.57 -2.98 6.22
CA PHE A 102 -0.05 -3.34 7.48
C PHE A 102 -1.46 -3.85 7.26
N GLU A 103 -1.86 -4.83 8.05
CA GLU A 103 -3.26 -5.24 8.18
C GLU A 103 -3.74 -5.03 9.61
N CYS A 104 -5.00 -4.60 9.76
CA CYS A 104 -5.63 -4.55 11.08
C CYS A 104 -5.86 -5.98 11.58
N THR A 105 -5.49 -6.25 12.84
CA THR A 105 -5.59 -7.59 13.44
C THR A 105 -7.03 -8.03 13.74
N ARG A 106 -7.99 -7.10 13.61
CA ARG A 106 -9.43 -7.33 13.75
C ARG A 106 -10.20 -6.81 12.54
N HIS A 107 -11.45 -7.26 12.40
CA HIS A 107 -12.35 -6.63 11.44
C HIS A 107 -12.75 -5.24 11.94
N VAL A 108 -12.81 -4.30 10.99
CA VAL A 108 -13.28 -2.94 11.21
C VAL A 108 -14.73 -2.86 10.76
N ARG A 109 -15.62 -2.35 11.60
CA ARG A 109 -17.01 -2.15 11.21
C ARG A 109 -17.14 -0.84 10.41
N PRO A 110 -18.00 -0.81 9.37
CA PRO A 110 -18.21 0.41 8.58
C PRO A 110 -18.64 1.63 9.42
N ASP A 111 -19.37 1.42 10.52
CA ASP A 111 -19.82 2.49 11.44
C ASP A 111 -18.69 3.06 12.33
N GLU A 112 -17.52 2.44 12.36
CA GLU A 112 -16.34 2.99 13.05
C GLU A 112 -15.60 4.05 12.20
N ILE A 113 -15.91 4.16 10.89
CA ILE A 113 -15.31 5.16 10.00
C ILE A 113 -16.05 6.48 10.19
N ALA A 114 -15.37 7.48 10.76
CA ALA A 114 -15.99 8.73 11.14
C ALA A 114 -16.37 9.63 9.96
N HIS A 115 -15.66 9.51 8.84
CA HIS A 115 -15.92 10.27 7.62
C HIS A 115 -15.57 9.44 6.38
N SER A 116 -16.38 9.60 5.35
CA SER A 116 -16.19 8.88 4.08
C SER A 116 -15.51 9.72 3.01
N GLU A 117 -15.31 11.01 3.23
CA GLU A 117 -14.71 11.94 2.28
C GLU A 117 -13.87 12.99 3.01
N PHE A 118 -12.69 13.29 2.45
CA PHE A 118 -11.75 14.28 2.95
C PHE A 118 -10.90 14.83 1.80
N ASP A 119 -9.92 15.68 2.10
CA ASP A 119 -9.13 16.40 1.10
C ASP A 119 -8.39 15.51 0.08
N GLU A 120 -8.02 14.29 0.48
CA GLU A 120 -7.26 13.37 -0.38
C GLU A 120 -8.15 12.49 -1.26
N GLY A 121 -9.43 12.33 -0.89
CA GLY A 121 -10.34 11.50 -1.66
C GLY A 121 -11.58 11.06 -0.91
N ARG A 122 -12.16 9.95 -1.39
CA ARG A 122 -13.35 9.33 -0.82
C ARG A 122 -13.04 7.88 -0.44
N LEU A 123 -13.46 7.48 0.76
CA LEU A 123 -13.35 6.12 1.26
C LEU A 123 -14.55 5.27 0.80
N GLU A 124 -14.26 4.09 0.32
CA GLU A 124 -15.26 3.14 -0.15
C GLU A 124 -14.92 1.72 0.33
N TRP A 125 -15.95 0.99 0.77
CA TRP A 125 -15.83 -0.42 1.09
C TRP A 125 -16.00 -1.26 -0.18
N ILE A 126 -14.93 -1.91 -0.61
CA ILE A 126 -14.85 -2.65 -1.88
C ILE A 126 -14.81 -4.17 -1.56
N PRO A 127 -15.69 -4.99 -2.16
CA PRO A 127 -15.53 -6.43 -2.08
C PRO A 127 -14.15 -6.87 -2.59
N GLU A 128 -13.47 -7.77 -1.88
CA GLU A 128 -12.13 -8.23 -2.25
C GLU A 128 -12.02 -8.69 -3.71
N ALA A 129 -13.05 -9.39 -4.20
CA ALA A 129 -13.11 -9.88 -5.58
C ALA A 129 -13.23 -8.77 -6.65
N ASP A 130 -13.55 -7.54 -6.24
CA ASP A 130 -13.74 -6.42 -7.15
C ASP A 130 -12.53 -5.48 -7.21
N VAL A 131 -11.55 -5.62 -6.31
CA VAL A 131 -10.37 -4.74 -6.24
C VAL A 131 -9.59 -4.72 -7.56
N GLU A 132 -9.36 -5.88 -8.18
CA GLU A 132 -8.63 -5.96 -9.46
C GLU A 132 -9.36 -5.30 -10.64
N LYS A 133 -10.67 -5.03 -10.51
CA LYS A 133 -11.48 -4.35 -11.53
C LYS A 133 -11.40 -2.84 -11.45
N LEU A 134 -10.91 -2.31 -10.32
CA LEU A 134 -10.77 -0.88 -10.09
C LEU A 134 -9.52 -0.34 -10.79
N PRO A 135 -9.48 0.96 -11.09
CA PRO A 135 -8.24 1.65 -11.47
C PRO A 135 -7.30 1.72 -10.25
N ILE A 136 -6.45 0.73 -10.10
CA ILE A 136 -5.37 0.69 -9.09
C ILE A 136 -4.01 0.84 -9.78
N PRO A 137 -2.95 1.27 -9.07
CA PRO A 137 -1.61 1.35 -9.63
C PRO A 137 -1.18 0.04 -10.27
N ILE A 138 -0.36 0.11 -11.32
CA ILE A 138 0.02 -1.08 -12.09
C ILE A 138 0.82 -2.09 -11.27
N THR A 139 1.66 -1.61 -10.33
CA THR A 139 2.41 -2.47 -9.41
C THR A 139 1.49 -3.22 -8.46
N ASP A 140 0.43 -2.53 -7.98
CA ASP A 140 -0.62 -3.17 -7.18
C ASP A 140 -1.34 -4.25 -7.97
N ARG A 141 -1.80 -3.93 -9.17
CA ARG A 141 -2.58 -4.84 -10.02
C ARG A 141 -1.81 -6.09 -10.42
N GLU A 142 -0.58 -5.92 -10.90
CA GLU A 142 0.18 -7.02 -11.50
C GLU A 142 0.93 -7.87 -10.46
N ILE A 143 1.29 -7.26 -9.32
CA ILE A 143 2.21 -7.91 -8.38
C ILE A 143 1.67 -7.90 -6.95
N MET A 144 1.44 -6.72 -6.37
CA MET A 144 1.21 -6.59 -4.93
C MET A 144 -0.11 -7.23 -4.47
N TRP A 145 -1.22 -7.00 -5.19
CA TRP A 145 -2.52 -7.47 -4.75
C TRP A 145 -2.58 -8.99 -4.59
N ARG A 146 -1.96 -9.74 -5.48
CA ARG A 146 -1.85 -11.20 -5.36
C ARG A 146 -1.07 -11.64 -4.13
N GLN A 147 -0.02 -10.89 -3.77
CA GLN A 147 0.74 -11.16 -2.56
C GLN A 147 -0.07 -10.84 -1.31
N VAL A 148 -0.81 -9.73 -1.32
CA VAL A 148 -1.72 -9.33 -0.23
C VAL A 148 -2.74 -10.43 0.03
N GLN A 149 -3.44 -10.91 -1.00
CA GLN A 149 -4.45 -11.98 -0.87
C GLN A 149 -3.85 -13.27 -0.31
N LYS A 150 -2.68 -13.66 -0.81
CA LYS A 150 -2.00 -14.90 -0.43
C LYS A 150 -1.46 -14.89 1.01
N HIS A 151 -1.06 -13.72 1.51
CA HIS A 151 -0.30 -13.61 2.75
C HIS A 151 -1.06 -12.92 3.89
N ARG A 152 -2.38 -12.82 3.83
CA ARG A 152 -3.19 -12.36 4.96
C ARG A 152 -2.90 -13.23 6.18
N GLY A 153 -2.51 -12.60 7.28
CA GLY A 153 -2.08 -13.31 8.49
C GLY A 153 -0.67 -13.91 8.46
N GLY A 154 0.05 -13.77 7.34
CA GLY A 154 1.43 -14.22 7.16
C GLY A 154 2.39 -13.04 6.95
N PHE A 155 3.38 -13.23 6.06
CA PHE A 155 4.35 -12.19 5.69
C PHE A 155 4.90 -12.44 4.29
N PHE A 156 5.15 -11.37 3.54
CA PHE A 156 5.92 -11.42 2.30
C PHE A 156 6.83 -10.20 2.13
N SER A 157 7.90 -10.36 1.36
CA SER A 157 8.61 -9.21 0.82
C SER A 157 8.88 -9.38 -0.67
N VAL A 158 8.79 -8.28 -1.42
CA VAL A 158 8.97 -8.27 -2.87
C VAL A 158 9.74 -7.04 -3.31
N ASP A 159 10.69 -7.27 -4.22
CA ASP A 159 11.37 -6.19 -4.95
C ASP A 159 10.76 -6.08 -6.34
N ILE A 160 10.39 -4.87 -6.74
CA ILE A 160 9.81 -4.55 -8.04
C ILE A 160 10.73 -3.56 -8.77
N ASP A 161 11.12 -3.88 -9.98
CA ASP A 161 11.88 -2.98 -10.85
C ASP A 161 10.97 -2.40 -11.93
N CYS A 162 10.57 -1.15 -11.75
CA CYS A 162 9.75 -0.39 -12.70
C CYS A 162 10.58 0.32 -13.76
N SER A 163 11.93 0.25 -13.72
CA SER A 163 12.82 0.86 -14.73
C SER A 163 12.87 0.06 -16.03
N THR A 164 12.29 -1.13 -16.06
CA THR A 164 12.29 -2.02 -17.20
C THR A 164 10.89 -2.17 -17.82
N THR A 165 10.84 -2.56 -19.10
CA THR A 165 9.57 -2.90 -19.76
C THR A 165 9.70 -4.31 -20.38
N PRO A 166 8.90 -5.28 -19.96
CA PRO A 166 7.95 -5.21 -18.84
C PRO A 166 8.65 -5.03 -17.48
N MET A 167 7.91 -4.59 -16.47
CA MET A 167 8.39 -4.57 -15.08
C MET A 167 8.79 -5.97 -14.63
N THR A 168 9.81 -6.03 -13.77
CA THR A 168 10.26 -7.30 -13.20
C THR A 168 10.11 -7.28 -11.69
N HIS A 169 9.96 -8.45 -11.07
CA HIS A 169 9.87 -8.55 -9.62
C HIS A 169 10.49 -9.85 -9.09
N VAL A 170 10.89 -9.81 -7.84
CA VAL A 170 11.41 -10.96 -7.11
C VAL A 170 10.76 -11.01 -5.72
N VAL A 171 10.04 -12.07 -5.42
CA VAL A 171 9.58 -12.35 -4.06
C VAL A 171 10.76 -12.84 -3.24
N ARG A 172 11.16 -12.09 -2.21
CA ARG A 172 12.30 -12.41 -1.35
C ARG A 172 11.92 -13.30 -0.19
N GLU A 173 10.77 -13.01 0.42
CA GLU A 173 10.22 -13.80 1.50
C GLU A 173 8.75 -14.09 1.25
N SER A 174 8.31 -15.27 1.67
CA SER A 174 6.92 -15.71 1.56
C SER A 174 6.67 -16.70 2.69
N ARG A 175 5.93 -16.24 3.71
CA ARG A 175 5.54 -17.06 4.88
C ARG A 175 4.03 -17.02 4.99
N GLY A 176 3.39 -18.17 4.82
CA GLY A 176 1.96 -18.32 5.06
C GLY A 176 1.61 -18.17 6.55
N ARG A 177 0.31 -18.23 6.82
CA ARG A 177 -0.25 -18.22 8.17
C ARG A 177 0.17 -19.44 8.94
#